data_89e712cefdd4f176dcd7be4a467719e4
#
_entry.id   89e712cefdd4f176dcd7be4a467719e4
#
_cell.length_a   1.000
_cell.length_b   1.000
_cell.length_c   1.000
_cell.angle_alpha   90.00
_cell.angle_beta   90.00
_cell.angle_gamma   90.00
#
_symmetry.space_group_name_H-M   'P 1'
#
loop_
_entity.id
_entity.type
_entity.pdbx_description
1 polymer ?
#
loop_
_entity_poly.entity_id
_entity_poly.type
_entity_poly.pdbx_seq_one_letter_code
_entity_poly.pdbx_strand_id
1 'polypeptide(L)'
;MKVLTYFSVFILILISKSYSENMIPLKTYLKNNKNFKDISRTIYLLKRCTSLHYFLSNNEFTKKDNNIRIRYEKDYNFFSVRLYNILNTENSDFTKLNKKVDDEMIKFSKIYSNDGRKNLSKSGSYFKKSYILDDLKICSKIQ
;
A
#
# COMPACT_ATOMS: atom_id res chain seq x y z
N MET A 1 49.56 42.79 4.54
CA MET A 1 48.93 41.93 3.53
C MET A 1 48.07 40.90 4.26
N LYS A 2 46.76 41.06 4.21
CA LYS A 2 45.81 40.14 4.85
C LYS A 2 45.24 39.23 3.75
N VAL A 3 45.58 37.92 3.84
CA VAL A 3 45.05 36.92 2.95
C VAL A 3 43.67 36.50 3.46
N LEU A 4 42.65 36.89 2.69
CA LEU A 4 41.27 36.50 2.94
C LEU A 4 41.04 35.10 2.35
N THR A 5 41.00 34.09 3.21
CA THR A 5 40.63 32.72 2.83
C THR A 5 39.11 32.65 2.69
N TYR A 6 38.62 32.57 1.45
CA TYR A 6 37.21 32.25 1.16
C TYR A 6 36.97 30.77 1.43
N PHE A 7 36.24 30.49 2.52
CA PHE A 7 35.71 29.19 2.83
C PHE A 7 34.43 29.00 2.02
N SER A 8 34.55 28.41 0.83
CA SER A 8 33.38 27.99 0.05
C SER A 8 32.73 26.77 0.74
N VAL A 9 31.67 27.04 1.50
CA VAL A 9 30.79 26.01 2.01
C VAL A 9 29.95 25.49 0.84
N PHE A 10 30.40 24.38 0.26
CA PHE A 10 29.64 23.62 -0.74
C PHE A 10 28.55 22.87 0.03
N ILE A 11 27.38 23.49 0.16
CA ILE A 11 26.18 22.80 0.65
C ILE A 11 25.76 21.82 -0.45
N LEU A 12 26.21 20.58 -0.32
CA LEU A 12 25.66 19.43 -1.04
C LEU A 12 24.22 19.25 -0.54
N ILE A 13 23.29 19.88 -1.21
CA ILE A 13 21.86 19.54 -1.11
C ILE A 13 21.73 18.13 -1.68
N LEU A 14 21.82 17.13 -0.81
CA LEU A 14 21.38 15.79 -1.10
C LEU A 14 19.86 15.86 -1.36
N ILE A 15 19.51 16.14 -2.60
CA ILE A 15 18.16 15.90 -3.11
C ILE A 15 17.99 14.38 -3.05
N SER A 16 17.56 13.90 -1.90
CA SER A 16 17.00 12.56 -1.80
C SER A 16 15.84 12.54 -2.79
N LYS A 17 16.09 12.03 -3.99
CA LYS A 17 15.01 11.62 -4.90
C LYS A 17 14.19 10.63 -4.10
N SER A 18 13.14 11.11 -3.46
CA SER A 18 12.05 10.28 -3.01
C SER A 18 11.54 9.60 -4.27
N TYR A 19 12.07 8.40 -4.55
CA TYR A 19 11.44 7.49 -5.48
C TYR A 19 10.06 7.23 -4.90
N SER A 20 9.08 8.00 -5.33
CA SER A 20 7.70 7.60 -5.25
C SER A 20 7.65 6.30 -6.07
N GLU A 21 7.84 5.16 -5.39
CA GLU A 21 7.54 3.88 -6.00
C GLU A 21 6.06 3.91 -6.37
N ASN A 22 5.81 4.25 -7.63
CA ASN A 22 4.45 4.29 -8.16
C ASN A 22 3.89 2.87 -8.10
N MET A 23 3.01 2.66 -7.16
CA MET A 23 2.32 1.39 -7.02
C MET A 23 1.45 1.17 -8.26
N ILE A 24 1.70 0.07 -8.98
CA ILE A 24 0.90 -0.28 -10.16
C ILE A 24 -0.54 -0.58 -9.72
N PRO A 25 -1.57 0.06 -10.31
CA PRO A 25 -2.98 -0.26 -10.03
C PRO A 25 -3.26 -1.75 -10.19
N LEU A 26 -4.06 -2.35 -9.32
CA LEU A 26 -4.38 -3.79 -9.38
C LEU A 26 -4.97 -4.19 -10.73
N LYS A 27 -5.79 -3.35 -11.34
CA LYS A 27 -6.33 -3.59 -12.69
C LYS A 27 -5.23 -3.81 -13.72
N THR A 28 -4.19 -2.98 -13.70
CA THR A 28 -3.03 -3.09 -14.61
C THR A 28 -2.20 -4.33 -14.27
N TYR A 29 -1.95 -4.57 -12.98
CA TYR A 29 -1.22 -5.75 -12.53
C TYR A 29 -1.91 -7.05 -12.99
N LEU A 30 -3.22 -7.16 -12.80
CA LEU A 30 -4.00 -8.35 -13.18
C LEU A 30 -4.06 -8.55 -14.71
N LYS A 31 -4.08 -7.45 -15.48
CA LYS A 31 -4.03 -7.51 -16.96
C LYS A 31 -2.69 -8.07 -17.45
N ASN A 32 -1.59 -7.64 -16.82
CA ASN A 32 -0.24 -8.04 -17.22
C ASN A 32 0.13 -9.45 -16.75
N ASN A 33 -0.51 -9.94 -15.66
CA ASN A 33 -0.26 -11.25 -15.06
C ASN A 33 -1.50 -12.14 -15.19
N LYS A 34 -1.77 -12.63 -16.39
CA LYS A 34 -3.00 -13.39 -16.70
C LYS A 34 -3.04 -14.81 -16.13
N ASN A 35 -1.92 -15.34 -15.67
CA ASN A 35 -1.85 -16.70 -15.18
C ASN A 35 -2.46 -16.81 -13.77
N PHE A 36 -3.74 -17.18 -13.67
CA PHE A 36 -4.52 -17.21 -12.42
C PHE A 36 -4.10 -18.30 -11.41
N LYS A 37 -3.30 -19.28 -11.86
CA LYS A 37 -2.84 -20.39 -11.02
C LYS A 37 -1.55 -20.08 -10.25
N ASP A 38 -0.96 -18.92 -10.47
CA ASP A 38 0.26 -18.54 -9.79
C ASP A 38 -0.04 -18.07 -8.35
N ILE A 39 0.48 -18.82 -7.38
CA ILE A 39 0.35 -18.54 -5.95
C ILE A 39 0.95 -17.17 -5.60
N SER A 40 2.05 -16.79 -6.26
CA SER A 40 2.71 -15.49 -6.07
C SER A 40 1.77 -14.34 -6.41
N ARG A 41 0.95 -14.50 -7.45
CA ARG A 41 -0.07 -13.53 -7.83
C ARG A 41 -1.16 -13.41 -6.78
N THR A 42 -1.61 -14.54 -6.25
CA THR A 42 -2.62 -14.57 -5.19
C THR A 42 -2.09 -13.89 -3.92
N ILE A 43 -0.86 -14.20 -3.52
CA ILE A 43 -0.18 -13.56 -2.39
C ILE A 43 -0.07 -12.04 -2.60
N TYR A 44 0.36 -11.59 -3.78
CA TYR A 44 0.44 -10.15 -4.09
C TYR A 44 -0.93 -9.47 -4.00
N LEU A 45 -1.96 -10.08 -4.58
CA LEU A 45 -3.32 -9.55 -4.54
C LEU A 45 -3.84 -9.46 -3.09
N LEU A 46 -3.65 -10.49 -2.29
CA LEU A 46 -4.04 -10.49 -0.88
C LEU A 46 -3.28 -9.44 -0.07
N LYS A 47 -1.95 -9.29 -0.25
CA LYS A 47 -1.18 -8.21 0.38
C LYS A 47 -1.73 -6.84 0.05
N ARG A 48 -2.09 -6.61 -1.22
CA ARG A 48 -2.65 -5.33 -1.67
C ARG A 48 -4.01 -5.06 -1.05
N CYS A 49 -4.90 -6.05 -1.03
CA CYS A 49 -6.23 -5.91 -0.44
C CYS A 49 -6.15 -5.73 1.08
N THR A 50 -5.32 -6.49 1.79
CA THR A 50 -5.07 -6.30 3.22
C THR A 50 -4.59 -4.89 3.52
N SER A 51 -3.61 -4.40 2.77
CA SER A 51 -3.04 -3.06 2.96
C SER A 51 -4.03 -1.94 2.67
N LEU A 52 -4.88 -2.12 1.65
CA LEU A 52 -5.93 -1.18 1.32
C LEU A 52 -6.99 -1.09 2.43
N HIS A 53 -7.47 -2.22 2.92
CA HIS A 53 -8.48 -2.24 3.99
C HIS A 53 -7.90 -1.76 5.33
N TYR A 54 -6.62 -2.05 5.63
CA TYR A 54 -5.92 -1.44 6.76
C TYR A 54 -5.87 0.08 6.66
N PHE A 55 -5.49 0.63 5.51
CA PHE A 55 -5.53 2.07 5.27
C PHE A 55 -6.92 2.65 5.47
N LEU A 56 -7.95 2.00 4.92
CA LEU A 56 -9.33 2.47 5.00
C LEU A 56 -9.87 2.41 6.44
N SER A 57 -9.60 1.36 7.20
CA SER A 57 -10.05 1.23 8.59
C SER A 57 -9.40 2.25 9.54
N ASN A 58 -8.19 2.69 9.21
CA ASN A 58 -7.42 3.64 10.04
C ASN A 58 -7.49 5.09 9.55
N ASN A 59 -8.24 5.38 8.49
CA ASN A 59 -8.34 6.71 7.93
C ASN A 59 -9.29 7.61 8.73
N GLU A 60 -8.98 8.92 8.78
CA GLU A 60 -9.78 9.89 9.52
C GLU A 60 -11.23 10.00 9.04
N PHE A 61 -11.49 9.79 7.73
CA PHE A 61 -12.86 9.83 7.22
C PHE A 61 -13.71 8.66 7.72
N THR A 62 -13.12 7.49 7.95
CA THR A 62 -13.82 6.31 8.47
C THR A 62 -13.96 6.35 9.99
N LYS A 63 -13.07 7.07 10.70
CA LYS A 63 -13.19 7.28 12.15
C LYS A 63 -14.46 8.03 12.53
N LYS A 64 -15.04 8.81 11.62
CA LYS A 64 -16.30 9.53 11.83
C LYS A 64 -17.53 8.65 11.70
N ASP A 65 -17.43 7.51 11.04
CA ASP A 65 -18.49 6.51 10.89
C ASP A 65 -18.00 5.14 11.35
N ASN A 66 -18.44 4.76 12.55
CA ASN A 66 -18.02 3.52 13.18
C ASN A 66 -18.45 2.27 12.37
N ASN A 67 -19.59 2.32 11.69
CA ASN A 67 -20.06 1.19 10.89
C ASN A 67 -19.17 0.96 9.66
N ILE A 68 -18.77 2.05 9.01
CA ILE A 68 -17.84 1.99 7.87
C ILE A 68 -16.47 1.48 8.34
N ARG A 69 -15.97 1.97 9.47
CA ARG A 69 -14.70 1.51 10.05
C ARG A 69 -14.73 0.02 10.35
N ILE A 70 -15.76 -0.47 11.06
CA ILE A 70 -15.92 -1.89 11.41
C ILE A 70 -15.99 -2.75 10.14
N ARG A 71 -16.66 -2.30 9.09
CA ARG A 71 -16.69 -3.02 7.81
C ARG A 71 -15.29 -3.21 7.23
N TYR A 72 -14.49 -2.15 7.16
CA TYR A 72 -13.11 -2.25 6.65
C TYR A 72 -12.19 -3.07 7.56
N GLU A 73 -12.40 -3.06 8.87
CA GLU A 73 -11.69 -3.94 9.81
C GLU A 73 -12.02 -5.42 9.57
N LYS A 74 -13.28 -5.75 9.32
CA LYS A 74 -13.68 -7.12 8.95
C LYS A 74 -13.03 -7.58 7.65
N ASP A 75 -13.03 -6.72 6.64
CA ASP A 75 -12.41 -7.00 5.35
C ASP A 75 -10.88 -7.16 5.49
N TYR A 76 -10.23 -6.29 6.27
CA TYR A 76 -8.82 -6.44 6.63
C TYR A 76 -8.53 -7.80 7.24
N ASN A 77 -9.30 -8.21 8.26
CA ASN A 77 -9.12 -9.49 8.92
C ASN A 77 -9.33 -10.68 7.96
N PHE A 78 -10.35 -10.60 7.11
CA PHE A 78 -10.61 -11.62 6.09
C PHE A 78 -9.40 -11.83 5.16
N PHE A 79 -8.86 -10.76 4.61
CA PHE A 79 -7.71 -10.85 3.70
C PHE A 79 -6.43 -11.27 4.43
N SER A 80 -6.20 -10.78 5.66
CA SER A 80 -5.04 -11.14 6.47
C SER A 80 -5.01 -12.63 6.78
N VAL A 81 -6.11 -13.18 7.31
CA VAL A 81 -6.21 -14.61 7.64
C VAL A 81 -5.95 -15.46 6.39
N ARG A 82 -6.54 -15.11 5.26
CA ARG A 82 -6.36 -15.83 4.01
C ARG A 82 -4.92 -15.78 3.50
N LEU A 83 -4.28 -14.63 3.60
CA LEU A 83 -2.87 -14.45 3.24
C LEU A 83 -1.97 -15.33 4.08
N TYR A 84 -2.09 -15.26 5.41
CA TYR A 84 -1.23 -16.02 6.31
C TYR A 84 -1.49 -17.53 6.25
N ASN A 85 -2.70 -17.97 5.98
CA ASN A 85 -2.99 -19.38 5.73
C ASN A 85 -2.21 -19.90 4.51
N ILE A 86 -2.17 -19.13 3.41
CA ILE A 86 -1.40 -19.52 2.22
C ILE A 86 0.11 -19.53 2.53
N LEU A 87 0.60 -18.52 3.24
CA LEU A 87 2.02 -18.43 3.57
C LEU A 87 2.47 -19.58 4.50
N ASN A 88 1.62 -20.01 5.42
CA ASN A 88 1.89 -21.13 6.33
C ASN A 88 2.01 -22.46 5.61
N THR A 89 1.25 -22.66 4.51
CA THR A 89 1.29 -23.92 3.76
C THR A 89 2.50 -24.03 2.84
N GLU A 90 3.09 -22.90 2.45
CA GLU A 90 4.14 -22.85 1.41
C GLU A 90 5.57 -22.82 1.94
N ASN A 91 5.81 -22.55 3.24
CA ASN A 91 7.18 -22.29 3.72
C ASN A 91 7.47 -22.80 5.13
N SER A 92 8.66 -23.42 5.26
CA SER A 92 9.23 -23.86 6.54
C SER A 92 9.85 -22.73 7.40
N ASP A 93 10.25 -21.58 6.80
CA ASP A 93 10.80 -20.41 7.52
C ASP A 93 9.75 -19.30 7.64
N PHE A 94 8.69 -19.61 8.34
CA PHE A 94 7.51 -18.79 8.53
C PHE A 94 7.81 -17.40 9.12
N THR A 95 8.71 -17.31 10.10
CA THR A 95 8.96 -16.04 10.82
C THR A 95 9.61 -14.98 9.93
N LYS A 96 10.59 -15.37 9.13
CA LYS A 96 11.31 -14.45 8.23
C LYS A 96 10.42 -14.00 7.08
N LEU A 97 9.62 -14.91 6.54
CA LEU A 97 8.70 -14.61 5.46
C LEU A 97 7.59 -13.66 5.91
N ASN A 98 7.01 -13.89 7.10
CA ASN A 98 5.98 -13.01 7.65
C ASN A 98 6.48 -11.59 7.84
N LYS A 99 7.67 -11.42 8.42
CA LYS A 99 8.26 -10.09 8.58
C LYS A 99 8.37 -9.35 7.25
N LYS A 100 8.86 -10.02 6.20
CA LYS A 100 8.95 -9.43 4.86
C LYS A 100 7.58 -9.03 4.32
N VAL A 101 6.58 -9.88 4.50
CA VAL A 101 5.21 -9.62 4.06
C VAL A 101 4.60 -8.44 4.82
N ASP A 102 4.81 -8.36 6.13
CA ASP A 102 4.36 -7.25 6.97
C ASP A 102 4.99 -5.92 6.51
N ASP A 103 6.29 -5.90 6.28
CA ASP A 103 7.00 -4.72 5.80
C ASP A 103 6.43 -4.23 4.43
N GLU A 104 6.14 -5.17 3.52
CA GLU A 104 5.52 -4.85 2.23
C GLU A 104 4.08 -4.32 2.39
N MET A 105 3.29 -4.90 3.29
CA MET A 105 1.93 -4.42 3.56
C MET A 105 1.91 -3.03 4.18
N ILE A 106 2.83 -2.74 5.11
CA ILE A 106 3.01 -1.40 5.67
C ILE A 106 3.36 -0.40 4.56
N LYS A 107 4.26 -0.78 3.65
CA LYS A 107 4.65 0.05 2.51
C LYS A 107 3.46 0.35 1.60
N PHE A 108 2.68 -0.65 1.20
CA PHE A 108 1.47 -0.46 0.38
C PHE A 108 0.45 0.44 1.08
N SER A 109 0.22 0.25 2.37
CA SER A 109 -0.68 1.09 3.17
C SER A 109 -0.26 2.55 3.16
N LYS A 110 1.03 2.84 3.30
CA LYS A 110 1.60 4.18 3.22
C LYS A 110 1.39 4.80 1.83
N ILE A 111 1.56 4.02 0.77
CA ILE A 111 1.33 4.49 -0.61
C ILE A 111 -0.15 4.84 -0.81
N TYR A 112 -1.08 3.96 -0.41
CA TYR A 112 -2.53 4.24 -0.46
C TYR A 112 -2.88 5.51 0.32
N SER A 113 -2.33 5.68 1.52
CA SER A 113 -2.55 6.87 2.34
C SER A 113 -2.04 8.16 1.66
N ASN A 114 -0.85 8.11 1.09
CA ASN A 114 -0.25 9.27 0.41
C ASN A 114 -1.02 9.64 -0.86
N ASP A 115 -1.34 8.65 -1.69
CA ASP A 115 -2.07 8.89 -2.94
C ASP A 115 -3.52 9.29 -2.68
N GLY A 116 -4.15 8.72 -1.65
CA GLY A 116 -5.47 9.14 -1.19
C GLY A 116 -5.49 10.61 -0.74
N ARG A 117 -4.51 11.04 0.07
CA ARG A 117 -4.38 12.45 0.48
C ARG A 117 -4.13 13.39 -0.69
N LYS A 118 -3.25 13.01 -1.63
CA LYS A 118 -3.02 13.77 -2.85
C LYS A 118 -4.28 13.89 -3.68
N ASN A 119 -5.07 12.82 -3.77
CA ASN A 119 -6.32 12.83 -4.50
C ASN A 119 -7.38 13.70 -3.80
N LEU A 120 -7.47 13.62 -2.47
CA LEU A 120 -8.34 14.47 -1.66
C LEU A 120 -8.05 15.95 -1.92
N SER A 121 -6.78 16.36 -1.88
CA SER A 121 -6.38 17.76 -2.11
C SER A 121 -6.71 18.26 -3.51
N LYS A 122 -6.71 17.36 -4.53
CA LYS A 122 -6.96 17.72 -5.94
C LYS A 122 -8.44 17.66 -6.33
N SER A 123 -9.20 16.74 -5.76
CA SER A 123 -10.55 16.41 -6.22
C SER A 123 -11.62 16.49 -5.14
N GLY A 124 -11.26 16.81 -3.90
CA GLY A 124 -12.15 16.80 -2.75
C GLY A 124 -12.56 15.39 -2.29
N SER A 125 -11.91 14.33 -2.80
CA SER A 125 -12.27 12.95 -2.45
C SER A 125 -11.04 12.04 -2.49
N TYR A 126 -10.96 11.07 -1.55
CA TYR A 126 -9.92 10.02 -1.57
C TYR A 126 -10.05 9.11 -2.81
N PHE A 127 -11.26 8.94 -3.35
CA PHE A 127 -11.61 7.88 -4.30
C PHE A 127 -11.94 8.38 -5.71
N LYS A 128 -12.45 9.61 -5.85
CA LYS A 128 -12.94 10.14 -7.13
C LYS A 128 -11.83 10.14 -8.19
N LYS A 129 -12.05 9.42 -9.29
CA LYS A 129 -11.09 9.28 -10.39
C LYS A 129 -9.72 8.74 -9.94
N SER A 130 -9.68 7.91 -8.91
CA SER A 130 -8.45 7.33 -8.35
C SER A 130 -8.43 5.82 -8.56
N TYR A 131 -7.25 5.25 -8.81
CA TYR A 131 -7.04 3.81 -8.88
C TYR A 131 -7.39 3.10 -7.55
N ILE A 132 -7.39 3.82 -6.41
CA ILE A 132 -7.77 3.29 -5.10
C ILE A 132 -9.20 2.75 -5.13
N LEU A 133 -10.13 3.45 -5.81
CA LEU A 133 -11.51 2.97 -5.99
C LEU A 133 -11.57 1.71 -6.85
N ASP A 134 -10.75 1.62 -7.89
CA ASP A 134 -10.70 0.44 -8.76
C ASP A 134 -10.10 -0.76 -8.02
N ASP A 135 -9.04 -0.54 -7.24
CA ASP A 135 -8.44 -1.56 -6.38
C ASP A 135 -9.46 -2.05 -5.33
N LEU A 136 -10.22 -1.15 -4.70
CA LEU A 136 -11.28 -1.51 -3.75
C LEU A 136 -12.37 -2.38 -4.40
N LYS A 137 -12.81 -2.03 -5.62
CA LYS A 137 -13.77 -2.84 -6.38
C LYS A 137 -13.22 -4.22 -6.74
N ILE A 138 -11.93 -4.33 -7.00
CA ILE A 138 -11.28 -5.63 -7.27
C ILE A 138 -11.26 -6.46 -5.99
N CYS A 139 -10.84 -5.89 -4.86
CA CYS A 139 -10.80 -6.58 -3.59
C CYS A 139 -12.19 -7.07 -3.16
N SER A 140 -13.24 -6.26 -3.35
CA SER A 140 -14.61 -6.66 -3.00
C SER A 140 -15.18 -7.82 -3.84
N LYS A 141 -14.56 -8.16 -4.98
CA LYS A 141 -14.98 -9.30 -5.82
C LYS A 141 -14.33 -10.62 -5.45
N ILE A 142 -13.32 -10.61 -4.59
CA ILE A 142 -12.58 -11.80 -4.16
C ILE A 142 -12.88 -12.19 -2.70
N GLN A 143 -13.79 -11.47 -2.05
CA GLN A 143 -14.44 -11.86 -0.80
C GLN A 143 -15.46 -12.94 -1.10
#